data_c7d8199b0d36ab8bb4b3edebaa4ff2f9
#
_entry.id   c7d8199b0d36ab8bb4b3edebaa4ff2f9
#
_cell.length_a   1.000
_cell.length_b   1.000
_cell.length_c   1.000
_cell.angle_alpha   90.00
_cell.angle_beta   90.00
_cell.angle_gamma   90.00
#
_symmetry.space_group_name_H-M   'P 1'
#
loop_
_entity.id
_entity.type
_entity.pdbx_description
1 polymer ?
#
loop_
_entity_poly.entity_id
_entity_poly.type
_entity_poly.pdbx_seq_one_letter_code
_entity_poly.pdbx_strand_id
1 'polypeptide(L)' 'MNEAYVLLNVDYKEQKNIIEQAKKIPTVKTVKAVYGIYDVLIILESNDMQQIKTAIDVHIHGINGINNLTSLISVN' A
#
# COMPACT_ATOMS: atom_id res chain seq x y z
N MET A 1 -14.86 2.83 -10.69
CA MET A 1 -13.86 2.03 -9.95
C MET A 1 -13.24 2.87 -8.87
N ASN A 2 -13.07 2.31 -7.69
CA ASN A 2 -12.45 3.03 -6.58
C ASN A 2 -10.93 2.87 -6.62
N GLU A 3 -10.22 3.91 -6.20
CA GLU A 3 -8.77 3.89 -6.12
C GLU A 3 -8.31 4.30 -4.73
N ALA A 4 -7.20 3.74 -4.30
CA ALA A 4 -6.55 4.17 -3.07
C ALA A 4 -5.06 4.32 -3.31
N TYR A 5 -4.49 5.29 -2.63
CA TYR A 5 -3.05 5.57 -2.65
C TYR A 5 -2.55 5.39 -1.22
N VAL A 6 -1.61 4.48 -1.03
CA VAL A 6 -1.04 4.22 0.28
C VAL A 6 0.42 4.62 0.24
N LEU A 7 0.80 5.49 1.16
CA LEU A 7 2.14 6.03 1.28
C LEU A 7 2.76 5.51 2.56
N LEU A 8 3.92 4.89 2.45
CA LEU A 8 4.58 4.24 3.57
C LEU A 8 5.92 4.86 3.87
N ASN A 9 6.21 4.99 5.16
CA ASN A 9 7.58 5.10 5.65
C ASN A 9 7.96 3.72 6.18
N VAL A 10 9.10 3.22 5.75
CA VAL A 10 9.51 1.86 6.06
C VAL A 10 10.95 1.83 6.58
N ASP A 11 11.29 0.76 7.29
CA ASP A 11 12.68 0.46 7.61
C ASP A 11 13.39 0.15 6.29
N TYR A 12 14.46 0.86 6.02
CA TYR A 12 15.22 0.73 4.76
C TYR A 12 15.59 -0.72 4.45
N LYS A 13 15.95 -1.48 5.47
CA LYS A 13 16.34 -2.89 5.30
C LYS A 13 15.18 -3.75 4.81
N GLU A 14 13.94 -3.32 5.07
CA GLU A 14 12.73 -4.08 4.73
C GLU A 14 12.06 -3.58 3.46
N GLN A 15 12.56 -2.49 2.85
CA GLN A 15 11.88 -1.86 1.72
C GLN A 15 11.62 -2.85 0.57
N LYS A 16 12.64 -3.60 0.17
CA LYS A 16 12.51 -4.55 -0.93
C LYS A 16 11.48 -5.64 -0.62
N ASN A 17 11.54 -6.18 0.60
CA ASN A 17 10.60 -7.21 1.04
C ASN A 17 9.18 -6.67 1.08
N ILE A 18 8.99 -5.45 1.58
CA ILE A 18 7.67 -4.81 1.64
C ILE A 18 7.09 -4.65 0.25
N ILE A 19 7.89 -4.20 -0.72
CA ILE A 19 7.45 -4.05 -2.10
C ILE A 19 7.02 -5.41 -2.67
N GLU A 20 7.80 -6.45 -2.44
CA GLU A 20 7.48 -7.79 -2.92
C GLU A 20 6.21 -8.34 -2.29
N GLN A 21 6.04 -8.14 -0.97
CA GLN A 21 4.83 -8.59 -0.28
C GLN A 21 3.59 -7.82 -0.76
N ALA A 22 3.71 -6.51 -0.94
CA ALA A 22 2.59 -5.70 -1.39
C ALA A 22 2.11 -6.10 -2.80
N LYS A 23 3.04 -6.46 -3.68
CA LYS A 23 2.70 -6.89 -5.05
C LYS A 23 1.84 -8.15 -5.09
N LYS A 24 1.85 -8.95 -4.04
CA LYS A 24 1.05 -10.19 -3.96
C LYS A 24 -0.40 -9.94 -3.59
N ILE A 25 -0.75 -8.75 -3.16
CA ILE A 25 -2.11 -8.41 -2.74
C ILE A 25 -2.96 -8.20 -4.00
N PRO A 26 -4.07 -8.93 -4.17
CA PRO A 26 -4.83 -8.89 -5.43
C PRO A 26 -5.36 -7.53 -5.86
N THR A 27 -5.72 -6.66 -4.89
CA THR A 27 -6.22 -5.32 -5.18
C THR A 27 -5.12 -4.32 -5.54
N VAL A 28 -3.88 -4.69 -5.35
CA VAL A 28 -2.76 -3.79 -5.63
C VAL A 28 -2.50 -3.76 -7.14
N LYS A 29 -2.53 -2.56 -7.70
CA LYS A 29 -2.22 -2.31 -9.10
C LYS A 29 -0.73 -2.06 -9.31
N THR A 30 -0.15 -1.23 -8.45
CA THR A 30 1.23 -0.78 -8.62
C THR A 30 1.88 -0.58 -7.27
N VAL A 31 3.15 -0.94 -7.16
CA VAL A 31 3.98 -0.64 -5.99
C VAL A 31 5.27 -0.03 -6.49
N LYS A 32 5.65 1.10 -5.91
CA LYS A 32 6.87 1.81 -6.29
C LYS A 32 7.68 2.25 -5.08
N ALA A 33 8.99 2.16 -5.19
CA ALA A 33 9.88 2.87 -4.29
C ALA A 33 9.87 4.34 -4.71
N VAL A 34 9.76 5.25 -3.75
CA VAL A 34 9.72 6.69 -4.01
C VAL A 34 10.70 7.39 -3.09
N TYR A 35 11.01 8.64 -3.42
CA TYR A 35 11.89 9.49 -2.61
C TYR A 35 11.09 10.67 -2.09
N GLY A 36 11.53 11.21 -0.97
CA GLY A 36 10.94 12.38 -0.35
C GLY A 36 10.47 12.05 1.06
N ILE A 37 9.27 12.52 1.41
CA ILE A 37 8.69 12.29 2.73
C ILE A 37 8.38 10.80 2.94
N TYR A 38 8.02 10.11 1.87
CA TYR A 38 7.64 8.70 1.92
C TYR A 38 8.63 7.84 1.15
N ASP A 39 8.65 6.55 1.46
CA ASP A 39 9.59 5.58 0.89
C ASP A 39 8.94 4.65 -0.12
N VAL A 40 7.65 4.35 0.04
CA VAL A 40 6.92 3.41 -0.82
C VAL A 40 5.54 3.97 -1.13
N LEU A 41 5.14 3.85 -2.40
CA LEU A 41 3.79 4.18 -2.86
C LEU A 41 3.11 2.90 -3.34
N ILE A 42 1.89 2.64 -2.85
CA ILE A 42 1.06 1.52 -3.29
C ILE A 42 -0.23 2.09 -3.87
N ILE A 43 -0.57 1.68 -5.08
CA ILE A 43 -1.84 2.06 -5.72
C ILE A 43 -2.72 0.84 -5.79
N LEU A 44 -3.94 0.98 -5.24
CA LEU A 44 -4.95 -0.08 -5.24
C LEU A 44 -6.15 0.34 -6.05
N GLU A 45 -6.79 -0.64 -6.69
CA GLU A 45 -8.04 -0.43 -7.44
C GLU A 45 -8.99 -1.58 -7.17
N SER A 46 -10.28 -1.27 -7.01
CA SER A 46 -11.32 -2.28 -6.93
C SER A 46 -12.68 -1.63 -7.15
N ASN A 47 -13.62 -2.38 -7.71
CA ASN A 47 -15.03 -1.97 -7.76
C ASN A 47 -15.68 -2.09 -6.39
N ASP A 48 -15.08 -2.86 -5.49
CA ASP A 48 -15.60 -3.09 -4.14
C ASP A 48 -14.71 -2.36 -3.13
N MET A 49 -15.25 -1.30 -2.54
CA MET A 49 -14.54 -0.50 -1.53
C MET A 49 -14.09 -1.35 -0.34
N GLN A 50 -14.87 -2.37 0.02
CA GLN A 50 -14.52 -3.24 1.14
C GLN A 50 -13.23 -4.00 0.87
N GLN A 51 -12.98 -4.40 -0.38
CA GLN A 51 -11.73 -5.06 -0.75
C GLN A 51 -10.53 -4.12 -0.57
N ILE A 52 -10.70 -2.84 -0.89
CA ILE A 52 -9.65 -1.84 -0.69
C ILE A 52 -9.37 -1.67 0.81
N LYS A 53 -10.42 -1.53 1.62
CA LYS A 53 -10.27 -1.37 3.08
C LYS A 53 -9.60 -2.59 3.70
N THR A 54 -10.00 -3.78 3.30
CA THR A 54 -9.39 -5.02 3.80
C THR A 54 -7.92 -5.11 3.40
N ALA A 55 -7.61 -4.78 2.14
CA ALA A 55 -6.23 -4.80 1.68
C ALA A 55 -5.34 -3.88 2.52
N ILE A 56 -5.82 -2.68 2.84
CA ILE A 56 -5.06 -1.72 3.64
C ILE A 56 -4.98 -2.18 5.10
N ASP A 57 -6.12 -2.48 5.72
CA ASP A 57 -6.20 -2.71 7.16
C ASP A 57 -5.63 -4.06 7.60
N VAL A 58 -5.72 -5.06 6.74
CA VAL A 58 -5.29 -6.42 7.07
C VAL A 58 -3.97 -6.76 6.38
N HIS A 59 -3.93 -6.63 5.05
CA HIS A 59 -2.78 -7.12 4.30
C HIS A 59 -1.57 -6.19 4.37
N ILE A 60 -1.77 -4.89 4.16
CA ILE A 60 -0.65 -3.94 4.18
C ILE A 60 -0.18 -3.71 5.62
N HIS A 61 -1.09 -3.47 6.56
CA HIS A 61 -0.74 -3.31 7.97
C HIS A 61 -0.07 -4.55 8.56
N GLY A 62 -0.31 -5.72 7.98
CA GLY A 62 0.31 -6.97 8.44
C GLY A 62 1.76 -7.15 8.00
N ILE A 63 2.28 -6.29 7.13
CA ILE A 63 3.66 -6.41 6.65
C ILE A 63 4.61 -5.80 7.67
N ASN A 64 5.67 -6.54 8.00
CA ASN A 64 6.68 -6.07 8.95
C ASN A 64 7.56 -4.99 8.34
N GLY A 65 8.00 -4.04 9.17
CA GLY A 65 8.94 -3.01 8.73
C GLY A 65 8.30 -1.69 8.33
N ILE A 66 6.99 -1.58 8.42
CA ILE A 66 6.28 -0.33 8.14
C ILE A 66 6.25 0.52 9.39
N ASN A 67 6.80 1.74 9.31
CA ASN A 67 6.84 2.69 10.42
C ASN A 67 5.61 3.60 10.44
N ASN A 68 5.18 4.07 9.26
CA ASN A 68 4.01 4.92 9.10
C ASN A 68 3.25 4.52 7.86
N LEU A 69 1.94 4.67 7.92
CA LEU A 69 1.06 4.44 6.78
C LEU A 69 0.07 5.59 6.67
N THR A 70 -0.01 6.19 5.48
CA THR A 70 -1.00 7.20 5.16
C THR A 70 -1.79 6.71 3.95
N SER A 71 -3.11 6.73 4.03
CA SER A 71 -3.94 6.31 2.92
C SER A 71 -4.86 7.42 2.45
N LEU A 72 -5.01 7.51 1.13
CA LEU A 72 -5.95 8.42 0.47
C LEU A 72 -6.85 7.56 -0.39
N ILE A 73 -8.16 7.63 -0.15
CA ILE A 73 -9.12 6.83 -0.90
C ILE A 73 -9.99 7.75 -1.75
N SER A 74 -9.99 7.49 -3.06
CA SER A 74 -10.85 8.21 -3.99
C SER A 74 -12.11 7.40 -4.21
N VAL A 75 -13.26 8.04 -4.01
CA VAL A 75 -14.58 7.42 -4.15
C VAL A 75 -15.28 8.06 -5.34
N ASN A 76 -15.64 7.24 -6.33
CA ASN A 76 -16.38 7.71 -7.50
C ASN A 76 -17.80 7.18 -7.50
#